data_0d2bea98ffca9e1cc7eb22a833bc53f4
#
_entry.id   0d2bea98ffca9e1cc7eb22a833bc53f4
#
_cell.length_a   1.000
_cell.length_b   1.000
_cell.length_c   1.000
_cell.angle_alpha   90.00
_cell.angle_beta   90.00
_cell.angle_gamma   90.00
#
_symmetry.space_group_name_H-M   'P 1'
#
loop_
_entity.id
_entity.type
_entity.pdbx_description
1 polymer ?
#
loop_
_entity_poly.entity_id
_entity_poly.type
_entity_poly.pdbx_seq_one_letter_code
_entity_poly.pdbx_strand_id
1 'polypeptide(L)'
;MARKARNTLTSNLVLVTQHSSHCIFRDKDDRDQFMRLLEKTQTQYQCNILAFCCAQEDGFQLVLDTQGASISRILQSISIAYAMYRKSDSPLFEQRYKSIALETLESLKDTIQKVGLSNPDYAGCCFVNEKKHPWLKPLKLSDAKPVLTKKLMDPENCVKDWLIQHNVSKEDLLQNKKLRNQAILDLRQNSNCTLKKLAKAFDMSESSISKILRQS
;
A
#
# COMPACT_ATOMS: atom_id res chain seq x y z
N MET A 1 18.79 1.91 13.83
CA MET A 1 18.59 1.89 12.37
C MET A 1 17.43 2.81 12.00
N ALA A 2 17.60 3.71 11.02
CA ALA A 2 16.53 4.58 10.55
C ALA A 2 15.42 3.75 9.89
N ARG A 3 14.17 3.96 10.30
CA ARG A 3 13.01 3.23 9.75
C ARG A 3 12.73 3.69 8.32
N LYS A 4 12.67 2.75 7.38
CA LYS A 4 12.27 3.05 6.00
C LYS A 4 10.87 3.66 5.96
N ALA A 5 10.68 4.72 5.17
CA ALA A 5 9.38 5.34 4.99
C ALA A 5 8.42 4.38 4.25
N ARG A 6 7.13 4.38 4.63
CA ARG A 6 6.09 3.49 4.04
C ARG A 6 5.81 3.74 2.55
N ASN A 7 6.19 4.89 2.02
CA ASN A 7 6.03 5.25 0.61
C ASN A 7 7.02 4.52 -0.32
N THR A 8 7.73 3.51 0.18
CA THR A 8 8.70 2.71 -0.60
C THR A 8 8.14 1.39 -1.12
N LEU A 9 6.83 1.15 -1.01
CA LEU A 9 6.24 -0.02 -1.65
C LEU A 9 6.30 0.14 -3.16
N THR A 10 6.87 -0.86 -3.82
CA THR A 10 7.13 -0.88 -5.26
C THR A 10 6.00 -1.53 -6.05
N SER A 11 4.99 -2.07 -5.39
CA SER A 11 3.84 -2.74 -6.01
C SER A 11 2.54 -2.41 -5.26
N ASN A 12 1.41 -2.44 -5.97
CA ASN A 12 0.07 -2.41 -5.40
C ASN A 12 -0.31 -3.73 -4.70
N LEU A 13 0.40 -4.82 -5.03
CA LEU A 13 0.23 -6.14 -4.42
C LEU A 13 1.16 -6.27 -3.23
N VAL A 14 0.62 -6.52 -2.05
CA VAL A 14 1.36 -6.42 -0.81
C VAL A 14 0.99 -7.54 0.15
N LEU A 15 2.01 -8.22 0.70
CA LEU A 15 1.85 -9.03 1.90
C LEU A 15 1.97 -8.14 3.13
N VAL A 16 0.99 -8.19 3.99
CA VAL A 16 0.97 -7.54 5.30
C VAL A 16 1.06 -8.59 6.39
N THR A 17 1.92 -8.36 7.37
CA THR A 17 2.00 -9.16 8.59
C THR A 17 1.93 -8.22 9.80
N GLN A 18 1.00 -8.49 10.69
CA GLN A 18 0.84 -7.81 11.97
C GLN A 18 1.03 -8.80 13.09
N HIS A 19 1.86 -8.44 14.05
CA HIS A 19 1.99 -9.14 15.33
C HIS A 19 1.76 -8.17 16.48
N SER A 20 1.37 -8.72 17.62
CA SER A 20 1.23 -8.02 18.89
C SER A 20 1.90 -8.84 19.99
N SER A 21 2.29 -8.19 21.07
CA SER A 21 2.67 -8.86 22.31
C SER A 21 1.44 -9.36 23.11
N HIS A 22 0.25 -8.95 22.70
CA HIS A 22 -1.02 -9.31 23.33
C HIS A 22 -1.85 -10.23 22.43
N CYS A 23 -2.73 -11.01 23.05
CA CYS A 23 -3.72 -11.81 22.35
C CYS A 23 -4.70 -10.89 21.59
N ILE A 24 -4.63 -10.91 20.26
CA ILE A 24 -5.54 -10.20 19.38
C ILE A 24 -6.86 -10.96 19.29
N PHE A 25 -6.82 -12.27 19.07
CA PHE A 25 -7.99 -13.13 18.87
C PHE A 25 -8.15 -14.11 20.03
N ARG A 26 -9.06 -13.84 20.96
CA ARG A 26 -9.35 -14.70 22.13
C ARG A 26 -10.10 -15.96 21.72
N ASP A 27 -11.04 -15.81 20.78
CA ASP A 27 -12.00 -16.84 20.43
C ASP A 27 -12.40 -16.75 18.93
N LYS A 28 -13.39 -17.54 18.58
CA LYS A 28 -13.96 -17.55 17.24
C LYS A 28 -14.70 -16.26 16.90
N ASP A 29 -15.40 -15.68 17.87
CA ASP A 29 -16.20 -14.48 17.65
C ASP A 29 -15.31 -13.26 17.31
N ASP A 30 -14.16 -13.17 17.95
CA ASP A 30 -13.12 -12.18 17.64
C ASP A 30 -12.65 -12.32 16.18
N ARG A 31 -12.41 -13.54 15.70
CA ARG A 31 -11.99 -13.82 14.32
C ARG A 31 -13.11 -13.55 13.32
N ASP A 32 -14.34 -13.94 13.63
CA ASP A 32 -15.51 -13.68 12.79
C ASP A 32 -15.75 -12.16 12.64
N GLN A 33 -15.60 -11.42 13.73
CA GLN A 33 -15.71 -9.96 13.68
C GLN A 33 -14.57 -9.32 12.88
N PHE A 34 -13.36 -9.84 13.01
CA PHE A 34 -12.22 -9.37 12.21
C PHE A 34 -12.48 -9.60 10.71
N MET A 35 -12.99 -10.77 10.32
CA MET A 35 -13.33 -11.08 8.93
C MET A 35 -14.42 -10.14 8.38
N ARG A 36 -15.46 -9.80 9.17
CA ARG A 36 -16.46 -8.78 8.79
C ARG A 36 -15.84 -7.41 8.56
N LEU A 37 -14.84 -7.03 9.36
CA LEU A 37 -14.11 -5.78 9.16
C LEU A 37 -13.26 -5.81 7.88
N LEU A 38 -12.66 -6.95 7.54
CA LEU A 38 -11.94 -7.12 6.27
C LEU A 38 -12.87 -6.91 5.08
N GLU A 39 -14.04 -7.56 5.07
CA GLU A 39 -15.07 -7.41 4.03
C GLU A 39 -15.51 -5.94 3.87
N LYS A 40 -15.86 -5.29 4.98
CA LYS A 40 -16.24 -3.87 4.97
C LYS A 40 -15.13 -2.97 4.43
N THR A 41 -13.89 -3.24 4.82
CA THR A 41 -12.72 -2.46 4.40
C THR A 41 -12.47 -2.60 2.90
N GLN A 42 -12.65 -3.79 2.33
CA GLN A 42 -12.53 -4.02 0.89
C GLN A 42 -13.48 -3.11 0.10
N THR A 43 -14.72 -2.99 0.54
CA THR A 43 -15.72 -2.11 -0.09
C THR A 43 -15.39 -0.63 0.12
N GLN A 44 -15.02 -0.25 1.33
CA GLN A 44 -14.75 1.15 1.71
C GLN A 44 -13.56 1.76 0.95
N TYR A 45 -12.50 0.98 0.76
CA TYR A 45 -11.26 1.46 0.13
C TYR A 45 -11.11 1.02 -1.32
N GLN A 46 -12.11 0.30 -1.87
CA GLN A 46 -12.06 -0.25 -3.22
C GLN A 46 -10.78 -1.06 -3.48
N CYS A 47 -10.31 -1.76 -2.44
CA CYS A 47 -9.17 -2.66 -2.52
C CYS A 47 -9.65 -4.11 -2.61
N ASN A 48 -8.77 -5.04 -2.99
CA ASN A 48 -9.08 -6.46 -2.98
C ASN A 48 -8.23 -7.18 -1.93
N ILE A 49 -8.88 -7.96 -1.08
CA ILE A 49 -8.20 -8.90 -0.19
C ILE A 49 -8.10 -10.22 -0.93
N LEU A 50 -6.88 -10.64 -1.23
CA LEU A 50 -6.60 -11.84 -2.04
C LEU A 50 -6.41 -13.08 -1.18
N ALA A 51 -5.89 -12.89 0.04
CA ALA A 51 -5.81 -13.94 1.05
C ALA A 51 -5.72 -13.33 2.45
N PHE A 52 -6.14 -14.09 3.43
CA PHE A 52 -5.99 -13.74 4.85
C PHE A 52 -5.70 -14.97 5.69
N CYS A 53 -5.06 -14.76 6.83
CA CYS A 53 -4.90 -15.75 7.89
C CYS A 53 -4.94 -15.03 9.24
N CYS A 54 -5.83 -15.46 10.13
CA CYS A 54 -5.95 -15.03 11.52
C CYS A 54 -5.95 -16.23 12.49
N ALA A 55 -5.16 -17.27 12.14
CA ALA A 55 -5.07 -18.48 12.93
C ALA A 55 -4.30 -18.28 14.24
N GLN A 56 -3.28 -17.43 14.24
CA GLN A 56 -2.51 -17.11 15.43
C GLN A 56 -3.30 -16.17 16.34
N GLU A 57 -3.16 -16.33 17.65
CA GLU A 57 -3.85 -15.48 18.62
C GLU A 57 -3.27 -14.06 18.69
N ASP A 58 -1.99 -13.92 18.37
CA ASP A 58 -1.21 -12.70 18.50
C ASP A 58 -0.96 -11.98 17.17
N GLY A 59 -1.55 -12.45 16.06
CA GLY A 59 -1.26 -11.86 14.76
C GLY A 59 -2.17 -12.25 13.61
N PHE A 60 -2.01 -11.53 12.51
CA PHE A 60 -2.68 -11.84 11.25
C PHE A 60 -1.79 -11.57 10.04
N GLN A 61 -2.12 -12.21 8.94
CA GLN A 61 -1.51 -11.97 7.63
C GLN A 61 -2.59 -11.66 6.60
N LEU A 62 -2.30 -10.69 5.72
CA LEU A 62 -3.18 -10.31 4.61
C LEU A 62 -2.37 -10.20 3.33
N VAL A 63 -2.92 -10.69 2.24
CA VAL A 63 -2.44 -10.37 0.89
C VAL A 63 -3.45 -9.42 0.26
N LEU A 64 -2.99 -8.22 -0.06
CA LEU A 64 -3.82 -7.12 -0.54
C LEU A 64 -3.41 -6.70 -1.95
N ASP A 65 -4.42 -6.45 -2.79
CA ASP A 65 -4.27 -5.56 -3.94
C ASP A 65 -4.88 -4.21 -3.54
N THR A 66 -4.03 -3.22 -3.34
CA THR A 66 -4.44 -1.90 -2.85
C THR A 66 -5.18 -1.08 -3.88
N GLN A 67 -5.16 -1.45 -5.15
CA GLN A 67 -5.77 -0.69 -6.27
C GLN A 67 -5.42 0.82 -6.23
N GLY A 68 -4.22 1.15 -5.74
CA GLY A 68 -3.77 2.53 -5.54
C GLY A 68 -4.18 3.18 -4.21
N ALA A 69 -5.01 2.53 -3.41
CA ALA A 69 -5.35 3.03 -2.08
C ALA A 69 -4.16 2.99 -1.11
N SER A 70 -4.15 3.89 -0.15
CA SER A 70 -3.09 3.94 0.86
C SER A 70 -3.19 2.75 1.83
N ILE A 71 -2.21 1.85 1.80
CA ILE A 71 -2.10 0.72 2.73
C ILE A 71 -2.16 1.17 4.19
N SER A 72 -1.58 2.33 4.51
CA SER A 72 -1.60 2.87 5.87
C SER A 72 -3.01 3.22 6.33
N ARG A 73 -3.83 3.79 5.45
CA ARG A 73 -5.23 4.09 5.76
C ARG A 73 -6.07 2.84 5.89
N ILE A 74 -5.86 1.86 5.00
CA ILE A 74 -6.54 0.57 5.04
C ILE A 74 -6.30 -0.10 6.41
N LEU A 75 -5.03 -0.29 6.78
CA LEU A 75 -4.69 -0.98 8.02
C LEU A 75 -5.03 -0.18 9.27
N GLN A 76 -4.93 1.15 9.23
CA GLN A 76 -5.37 2.00 10.33
C GLN A 76 -6.88 1.84 10.58
N SER A 77 -7.69 1.81 9.52
CA SER A 77 -9.14 1.61 9.64
C SER A 77 -9.47 0.26 10.27
N ILE A 78 -8.83 -0.83 9.81
CA ILE A 78 -9.00 -2.18 10.39
C ILE A 78 -8.61 -2.17 11.87
N SER A 79 -7.42 -1.65 12.19
CA SER A 79 -6.88 -1.67 13.55
C SER A 79 -7.74 -0.87 14.54
N ILE A 80 -8.19 0.33 14.14
CA ILE A 80 -9.04 1.18 15.00
C ILE A 80 -10.40 0.51 15.22
N ALA A 81 -11.05 0.05 14.13
CA ALA A 81 -12.37 -0.57 14.24
C ALA A 81 -12.34 -1.85 15.08
N TYR A 82 -11.28 -2.64 14.95
CA TYR A 82 -11.12 -3.86 15.72
C TYR A 82 -10.78 -3.57 17.19
N ALA A 83 -9.92 -2.59 17.48
CA ALA A 83 -9.61 -2.18 18.85
C ALA A 83 -10.86 -1.63 19.57
N MET A 84 -11.72 -0.87 18.85
CA MET A 84 -13.01 -0.40 19.39
C MET A 84 -13.96 -1.57 19.73
N TYR A 85 -14.01 -2.59 18.88
CA TYR A 85 -14.80 -3.80 19.15
C TYR A 85 -14.28 -4.53 20.40
N ARG A 86 -12.97 -4.72 20.51
CA ARG A 86 -12.31 -5.44 21.59
C ARG A 86 -12.41 -4.73 22.94
N LYS A 87 -12.62 -3.43 22.97
CA LYS A 87 -12.67 -2.60 24.20
C LYS A 87 -11.51 -2.91 25.15
N SER A 88 -10.30 -3.01 24.60
CA SER A 88 -9.11 -3.35 25.35
C SER A 88 -8.59 -2.13 26.10
N ASP A 89 -8.23 -2.30 27.37
CA ASP A 89 -7.62 -1.23 28.19
C ASP A 89 -6.17 -0.93 27.78
N SER A 90 -5.55 -1.83 27.02
CA SER A 90 -4.21 -1.67 26.46
C SER A 90 -4.23 -1.64 24.92
N PRO A 91 -3.23 -1.00 24.28
CA PRO A 91 -3.13 -1.00 22.83
C PRO A 91 -3.01 -2.41 22.26
N LEU A 92 -3.99 -2.85 21.47
CA LEU A 92 -3.96 -4.17 20.81
C LEU A 92 -2.85 -4.30 19.76
N PHE A 93 -2.48 -3.19 19.13
CA PHE A 93 -1.50 -3.15 18.05
C PHE A 93 -0.35 -2.20 18.41
N GLU A 94 0.52 -2.65 19.31
CA GLU A 94 1.67 -1.85 19.74
C GLU A 94 2.73 -1.71 18.65
N GLN A 95 2.94 -2.80 17.92
CA GLN A 95 3.92 -2.83 16.85
C GLN A 95 3.30 -2.42 15.52
N ARG A 96 4.11 -1.80 14.69
CA ARG A 96 3.71 -1.53 13.32
C ARG A 96 3.69 -2.81 12.50
N TYR A 97 2.69 -2.93 11.63
CA TYR A 97 2.68 -3.99 10.62
C TYR A 97 3.94 -3.96 9.74
N LYS A 98 4.37 -5.11 9.29
CA LYS A 98 5.37 -5.28 8.23
C LYS A 98 4.63 -5.39 6.89
N SER A 99 5.20 -4.82 5.84
CA SER A 99 4.66 -4.93 4.49
C SER A 99 5.77 -5.25 3.50
N ILE A 100 5.48 -6.21 2.62
CA ILE A 100 6.39 -6.68 1.58
C ILE A 100 5.66 -6.55 0.25
N ALA A 101 6.27 -5.83 -0.71
CA ALA A 101 5.75 -5.72 -2.06
C ALA A 101 5.92 -7.03 -2.82
N LEU A 102 4.87 -7.48 -3.51
CA LEU A 102 4.86 -8.65 -4.37
C LEU A 102 4.97 -8.16 -5.81
N GLU A 103 6.14 -8.34 -6.41
CA GLU A 103 6.48 -7.74 -7.70
C GLU A 103 6.24 -8.68 -8.89
N THR A 104 6.11 -9.99 -8.63
CA THR A 104 5.90 -11.00 -9.66
C THR A 104 4.61 -11.79 -9.42
N LEU A 105 4.01 -12.31 -10.49
CA LEU A 105 2.82 -13.16 -10.38
C LEU A 105 3.11 -14.48 -9.66
N GLU A 106 4.32 -14.99 -9.78
CA GLU A 106 4.76 -16.21 -9.10
C GLU A 106 4.83 -15.98 -7.59
N SER A 107 5.52 -14.92 -7.14
CA SER A 107 5.58 -14.57 -5.72
C SER A 107 4.20 -14.27 -5.13
N LEU A 108 3.30 -13.67 -5.92
CA LEU A 108 1.91 -13.45 -5.53
C LEU A 108 1.18 -14.77 -5.31
N LYS A 109 1.23 -15.68 -6.28
CA LYS A 109 0.58 -17.00 -6.22
C LYS A 109 1.03 -17.78 -5.00
N ASP A 110 2.35 -17.90 -4.81
CA ASP A 110 2.93 -18.63 -3.69
C ASP A 110 2.53 -18.01 -2.34
N THR A 111 2.52 -16.68 -2.26
CA THR A 111 2.12 -15.97 -1.04
C THR A 111 0.64 -16.16 -0.73
N ILE A 112 -0.24 -16.05 -1.74
CA ILE A 112 -1.67 -16.31 -1.58
C ILE A 112 -1.91 -17.73 -1.08
N GLN A 113 -1.23 -18.73 -1.64
CA GLN A 113 -1.37 -20.11 -1.21
C GLN A 113 -0.87 -20.31 0.21
N LYS A 114 0.32 -19.79 0.54
CA LYS A 114 0.88 -19.89 1.90
C LYS A 114 -0.02 -19.27 2.96
N VAL A 115 -0.53 -18.08 2.70
CA VAL A 115 -1.39 -17.37 3.65
C VAL A 115 -2.80 -17.98 3.71
N GLY A 116 -3.41 -18.19 2.55
CA GLY A 116 -4.81 -18.58 2.46
C GLY A 116 -5.12 -20.04 2.74
N LEU A 117 -4.12 -20.93 2.66
CA LEU A 117 -4.27 -22.36 2.92
C LEU A 117 -3.58 -22.81 4.21
N SER A 118 -2.99 -21.90 4.96
CA SER A 118 -2.25 -22.24 6.19
C SER A 118 -3.12 -22.84 7.28
N ASN A 119 -4.41 -22.47 7.34
CA ASN A 119 -5.35 -23.01 8.30
C ASN A 119 -6.79 -22.93 7.75
N PRO A 120 -7.46 -24.08 7.51
CA PRO A 120 -8.76 -24.11 6.85
C PRO A 120 -9.90 -23.43 7.63
N ASP A 121 -9.75 -23.21 8.94
CA ASP A 121 -10.78 -22.58 9.76
C ASP A 121 -10.64 -21.06 9.87
N TYR A 122 -9.39 -20.57 9.86
CA TYR A 122 -9.08 -19.16 10.11
C TYR A 122 -8.25 -18.50 9.00
N ALA A 123 -8.22 -19.12 7.84
CA ALA A 123 -7.59 -18.56 6.66
C ALA A 123 -8.47 -18.75 5.42
N GLY A 124 -8.26 -17.91 4.43
CA GLY A 124 -8.96 -18.01 3.15
C GLY A 124 -8.21 -17.31 2.03
N CYS A 125 -8.46 -17.73 0.80
CA CYS A 125 -7.90 -17.09 -0.38
C CYS A 125 -8.85 -17.07 -1.56
N CYS A 126 -8.60 -16.17 -2.51
CA CYS A 126 -9.40 -15.96 -3.71
C CYS A 126 -9.43 -17.15 -4.69
N PHE A 127 -8.59 -18.18 -4.51
CA PHE A 127 -8.54 -19.33 -5.42
C PHE A 127 -9.47 -20.49 -5.03
N VAL A 128 -9.89 -20.59 -3.76
CA VAL A 128 -10.46 -21.84 -3.23
C VAL A 128 -11.77 -21.64 -2.44
N ASN A 129 -12.19 -20.42 -2.11
CA ASN A 129 -13.16 -20.24 -1.02
C ASN A 129 -14.49 -19.54 -1.37
N GLU A 130 -15.11 -19.90 -2.48
CA GLU A 130 -16.43 -19.36 -2.85
C GLU A 130 -17.54 -19.69 -1.81
N LYS A 131 -17.45 -20.83 -1.13
CA LYS A 131 -18.49 -21.26 -0.18
C LYS A 131 -18.26 -20.76 1.26
N LYS A 132 -17.01 -20.64 1.70
CA LYS A 132 -16.68 -20.32 3.11
C LYS A 132 -16.51 -18.80 3.33
N HIS A 133 -15.98 -18.10 2.33
CA HIS A 133 -15.76 -16.66 2.35
C HIS A 133 -16.21 -15.99 1.06
N PRO A 134 -17.54 -15.85 0.84
CA PRO A 134 -18.09 -15.35 -0.43
C PRO A 134 -17.71 -13.91 -0.76
N TRP A 135 -17.20 -13.17 0.24
CA TRP A 135 -16.67 -11.83 0.05
C TRP A 135 -15.26 -11.80 -0.59
N LEU A 136 -14.52 -12.91 -0.53
CA LEU A 136 -13.28 -13.07 -1.30
C LEU A 136 -13.65 -13.34 -2.75
N LYS A 137 -13.59 -12.30 -3.58
CA LYS A 137 -13.90 -12.44 -5.01
C LYS A 137 -12.92 -13.39 -5.68
N PRO A 138 -13.41 -14.38 -6.45
CA PRO A 138 -12.53 -15.24 -7.22
C PRO A 138 -11.70 -14.39 -8.18
N LEU A 139 -10.39 -14.54 -8.10
CA LEU A 139 -9.44 -13.81 -8.93
C LEU A 139 -8.71 -14.79 -9.83
N LYS A 140 -8.77 -14.58 -11.16
CA LYS A 140 -7.84 -15.25 -12.07
C LYS A 140 -6.50 -14.57 -11.96
N LEU A 141 -5.44 -15.35 -11.88
CA LEU A 141 -4.07 -14.80 -11.75
C LEU A 141 -3.71 -13.84 -12.90
N SER A 142 -4.28 -14.06 -14.10
CA SER A 142 -4.16 -13.16 -15.24
C SER A 142 -4.67 -11.75 -14.98
N ASP A 143 -5.62 -11.60 -14.05
CA ASP A 143 -6.29 -10.33 -13.75
C ASP A 143 -5.55 -9.56 -12.65
N ALA A 144 -4.74 -10.25 -11.84
CA ALA A 144 -3.87 -9.66 -10.84
C ALA A 144 -2.55 -9.20 -11.46
N LYS A 145 -2.56 -8.06 -12.13
CA LYS A 145 -1.33 -7.46 -12.65
C LYS A 145 -0.67 -6.62 -11.56
N PRO A 146 0.58 -6.91 -11.17
CA PRO A 146 1.33 -6.01 -10.32
C PRO A 146 1.53 -4.69 -11.08
N VAL A 147 0.82 -3.67 -10.66
CA VAL A 147 1.13 -2.30 -11.06
C VAL A 147 2.33 -1.92 -10.21
N LEU A 148 3.51 -2.12 -10.77
CA LEU A 148 4.72 -1.66 -10.12
C LEU A 148 4.61 -0.14 -9.99
N THR A 149 4.51 0.34 -8.76
CA THR A 149 4.74 1.75 -8.51
C THR A 149 6.14 2.02 -9.05
N LYS A 150 6.25 2.90 -10.04
CA LYS A 150 7.53 3.28 -10.64
C LYS A 150 8.56 3.33 -9.51
N LYS A 151 9.62 2.52 -9.59
CA LYS A 151 10.79 2.57 -8.69
C LYS A 151 10.93 4.02 -8.27
N LEU A 152 11.23 4.28 -7.00
CA LEU A 152 11.67 5.60 -6.55
C LEU A 152 12.80 6.03 -7.50
N MET A 153 12.43 6.55 -8.65
CA MET A 153 13.38 7.05 -9.62
C MET A 153 14.09 8.19 -8.90
N ASP A 154 15.39 8.19 -9.00
CA ASP A 154 16.17 9.33 -8.55
C ASP A 154 15.56 10.57 -9.22
N PRO A 155 15.22 11.62 -8.47
CA PRO A 155 14.61 12.82 -9.05
C PRO A 155 15.40 13.40 -10.22
N GLU A 156 16.72 13.28 -10.17
CA GLU A 156 17.60 13.71 -11.27
C GLU A 156 17.36 12.91 -12.54
N ASN A 157 17.11 11.59 -12.42
CA ASN A 157 16.74 10.76 -13.57
C ASN A 157 15.32 11.06 -14.05
N CYS A 158 14.37 11.31 -13.14
CA CYS A 158 13.01 11.71 -13.53
C CYS A 158 13.00 13.04 -14.30
N VAL A 159 13.82 14.02 -13.89
CA VAL A 159 13.97 15.29 -14.61
C VAL A 159 14.62 15.06 -15.97
N LYS A 160 15.68 14.24 -16.05
CA LYS A 160 16.31 13.90 -17.34
C LYS A 160 15.34 13.24 -18.31
N ASP A 161 14.56 12.26 -17.84
CA ASP A 161 13.57 11.57 -18.65
C ASP A 161 12.49 12.54 -19.15
N TRP A 162 12.04 13.45 -18.27
CA TRP A 162 11.07 14.49 -18.61
C TRP A 162 11.64 15.46 -19.69
N LEU A 163 12.89 15.89 -19.55
CA LEU A 163 13.59 16.74 -20.53
C LEU A 163 13.68 16.07 -21.90
N ILE A 164 14.07 14.79 -21.94
CA ILE A 164 14.15 14.00 -23.17
C ILE A 164 12.76 13.87 -23.80
N GLN A 165 11.74 13.54 -23.01
CA GLN A 165 10.37 13.34 -23.49
C GLN A 165 9.77 14.62 -24.09
N HIS A 166 10.12 15.79 -23.55
CA HIS A 166 9.59 17.09 -24.01
C HIS A 166 10.55 17.83 -24.93
N ASN A 167 11.69 17.24 -25.24
CA ASN A 167 12.75 17.84 -26.10
C ASN A 167 13.18 19.23 -25.60
N VAL A 168 13.42 19.38 -24.31
CA VAL A 168 13.76 20.65 -23.65
C VAL A 168 15.13 20.55 -23.00
N SER A 169 15.92 21.63 -23.06
CA SER A 169 17.20 21.69 -22.35
C SER A 169 16.99 21.97 -20.86
N LYS A 170 17.99 21.62 -20.03
CA LYS A 170 17.95 21.91 -18.60
C LYS A 170 17.98 23.42 -18.32
N GLU A 171 18.70 24.17 -19.14
CA GLU A 171 18.82 25.62 -19.08
C GLU A 171 17.45 26.28 -19.36
N ASP A 172 16.76 25.87 -20.41
CA ASP A 172 15.44 26.39 -20.76
C ASP A 172 14.41 26.09 -19.68
N LEU A 173 14.47 24.88 -19.10
CA LEU A 173 13.60 24.48 -17.99
C LEU A 173 13.77 25.38 -16.78
N LEU A 174 15.01 25.74 -16.41
CA LEU A 174 15.29 26.58 -15.24
C LEU A 174 14.95 28.06 -15.48
N GLN A 175 15.11 28.55 -16.72
CA GLN A 175 14.81 29.94 -17.07
C GLN A 175 13.33 30.18 -17.31
N ASN A 176 12.60 29.22 -17.86
CA ASN A 176 11.18 29.36 -18.17
C ASN A 176 10.30 28.93 -16.99
N LYS A 177 9.75 29.91 -16.27
CA LYS A 177 8.90 29.68 -15.09
C LYS A 177 7.67 28.79 -15.39
N LYS A 178 7.02 28.96 -16.57
CA LYS A 178 5.84 28.17 -16.93
C LYS A 178 6.21 26.71 -17.16
N LEU A 179 7.28 26.48 -17.92
CA LEU A 179 7.79 25.16 -18.24
C LEU A 179 8.25 24.41 -16.98
N ARG A 180 8.96 25.11 -16.11
CA ARG A 180 9.40 24.57 -14.82
C ARG A 180 8.24 24.17 -13.93
N ASN A 181 7.20 25.01 -13.83
CA ASN A 181 6.02 24.67 -13.05
C ASN A 181 5.29 23.45 -13.62
N GLN A 182 5.15 23.36 -14.94
CA GLN A 182 4.57 22.20 -15.60
C GLN A 182 5.36 20.92 -15.30
N ALA A 183 6.68 20.96 -15.42
CA ALA A 183 7.54 19.83 -15.09
C ALA A 183 7.40 19.38 -13.63
N ILE A 184 7.29 20.33 -12.68
CA ILE A 184 7.06 20.03 -11.26
C ILE A 184 5.72 19.32 -11.06
N LEU A 185 4.66 19.77 -11.70
CA LEU A 185 3.33 19.17 -11.66
C LEU A 185 3.34 17.75 -12.22
N ASP A 186 3.87 17.59 -13.44
CA ASP A 186 3.94 16.29 -14.12
C ASP A 186 4.77 15.27 -13.31
N LEU A 187 5.92 15.71 -12.82
CA LEU A 187 6.78 14.86 -11.97
C LEU A 187 6.11 14.50 -10.64
N ARG A 188 5.34 15.42 -10.05
CA ARG A 188 4.60 15.12 -8.81
C ARG A 188 3.46 14.15 -9.04
N GLN A 189 2.74 14.25 -10.15
CA GLN A 189 1.63 13.37 -10.51
C GLN A 189 2.12 11.99 -10.96
N ASN A 190 3.19 11.96 -11.76
CA ASN A 190 3.69 10.74 -12.39
C ASN A 190 4.81 10.03 -11.62
N SER A 191 5.33 10.63 -10.55
CA SER A 191 6.38 10.04 -9.73
C SER A 191 6.13 10.25 -8.24
N ASN A 192 6.67 9.34 -7.41
CA ASN A 192 6.61 9.47 -5.95
C ASN A 192 7.68 10.43 -5.39
N CYS A 193 8.06 11.45 -6.15
CA CYS A 193 9.03 12.44 -5.71
C CYS A 193 8.49 13.24 -4.53
N THR A 194 9.26 13.28 -3.42
CA THR A 194 8.91 14.11 -2.26
C THR A 194 9.20 15.59 -2.55
N LEU A 195 8.53 16.50 -1.83
CA LEU A 195 8.78 17.95 -1.96
C LEU A 195 10.28 18.28 -1.82
N LYS A 196 10.95 17.68 -0.85
CA LYS A 196 12.39 17.85 -0.61
C LYS A 196 13.25 17.42 -1.80
N LYS A 197 12.88 16.32 -2.46
CA LYS A 197 13.59 15.81 -3.62
C LYS A 197 13.37 16.69 -4.86
N LEU A 198 12.13 17.16 -5.08
CA LEU A 198 11.81 18.11 -6.15
C LEU A 198 12.54 19.46 -5.91
N ALA A 199 12.51 19.95 -4.68
CA ALA A 199 13.22 21.18 -4.29
C ALA A 199 14.70 21.12 -4.66
N LYS A 200 15.38 20.01 -4.33
CA LYS A 200 16.77 19.76 -4.70
C LYS A 200 16.98 19.69 -6.22
N ALA A 201 16.11 19.00 -6.94
CA ALA A 201 16.26 18.79 -8.38
C ALA A 201 16.06 20.08 -9.20
N PHE A 202 15.21 20.99 -8.73
CA PHE A 202 14.90 22.28 -9.37
C PHE A 202 15.62 23.47 -8.73
N ASP A 203 16.50 23.24 -7.78
CA ASP A 203 17.20 24.28 -7.00
C ASP A 203 16.23 25.33 -6.41
N MET A 204 15.17 24.83 -5.77
CA MET A 204 14.10 25.66 -5.19
C MET A 204 13.86 25.27 -3.72
N SER A 205 13.22 26.18 -2.96
CA SER A 205 12.77 25.83 -1.61
C SER A 205 11.54 24.92 -1.64
N GLU A 206 11.37 24.06 -0.63
CA GLU A 206 10.18 23.19 -0.48
C GLU A 206 8.88 24.02 -0.41
N SER A 207 8.94 25.21 0.17
CA SER A 207 7.81 26.15 0.23
C SER A 207 7.41 26.67 -1.16
N SER A 208 8.39 26.94 -2.03
CA SER A 208 8.14 27.33 -3.43
C SER A 208 7.50 26.21 -4.24
N ILE A 209 8.01 24.98 -4.11
CA ILE A 209 7.40 23.78 -4.73
C ILE A 209 5.95 23.60 -4.24
N SER A 210 5.73 23.71 -2.91
CA SER A 210 4.40 23.58 -2.33
C SER A 210 3.41 24.63 -2.85
N LYS A 211 3.85 25.89 -3.07
CA LYS A 211 3.01 26.94 -3.69
C LYS A 211 2.61 26.58 -5.11
N ILE A 212 3.53 26.10 -5.92
CA ILE A 212 3.27 25.68 -7.31
C ILE A 212 2.20 24.59 -7.35
N LEU A 213 2.33 23.58 -6.47
CA LEU A 213 1.40 22.44 -6.41
C LEU A 213 0.00 22.81 -5.87
N ARG A 214 -0.16 23.95 -5.20
CA ARG A 214 -1.46 24.44 -4.71
C ARG A 214 -2.17 25.35 -5.71
N GLN A 215 -1.46 25.92 -6.67
CA GLN A 215 -1.99 26.85 -7.66
C GLN A 215 -2.47 26.15 -8.94
N SER A 216 -2.32 24.85 -9.00
CA SER A 216 -2.83 23.95 -10.04
C SER A 216 -4.12 23.28 -9.55
#